data_da1fa493db71cb2134df44969874c7e2
#
_entry.id   da1fa493db71cb2134df44969874c7e2
#
_cell.length_a   1.000
_cell.length_b   1.000
_cell.length_c   1.000
_cell.angle_alpha   90.00
_cell.angle_beta   90.00
_cell.angle_gamma   90.00
#
_symmetry.space_group_name_H-M   'P 1'
#
loop_
_entity.id
_entity.type
_entity.pdbx_description
1 polymer ?
#
loop_
_entity_poly.entity_id
_entity_poly.type
_entity_poly.pdbx_seq_one_letter_code
_entity_poly.pdbx_strand_id
1 'polypeptide(L)'
;QVQIQPHFYTNILNLIHGMAQIQDFEEIQKLCRVSAAYFRYLMGQKGTFVPLKEELRCLISYVEIQHCRYKDMLEIQVNVEPEMEDEMILPLVIQTFVGNSVKHNIMLVPHLEIELTVKREGEHDLLILIEDNGLGFKKEILDKINRNESIEEEGEHIGIQNVKERIREFYGEAYELKITSQPGYSEIRILLPRIEKQ
;
A
#
# COMPACT_ATOMS: atom_id res chain seq x y z
N GLN A 1 -9.77 10.88 -7.39
CA GLN A 1 -9.97 11.21 -5.96
C GLN A 1 -9.62 9.98 -5.15
N VAL A 2 -8.72 10.12 -4.17
CA VAL A 2 -8.38 9.04 -3.24
C VAL A 2 -9.62 8.78 -2.37
N GLN A 3 -10.24 7.62 -2.53
CA GLN A 3 -11.29 7.18 -1.62
C GLN A 3 -10.64 6.72 -0.32
N ILE A 4 -10.46 7.65 0.61
CA ILE A 4 -10.09 7.30 1.97
C ILE A 4 -11.30 6.58 2.57
N GLN A 5 -11.11 5.34 3.02
CA GLN A 5 -12.20 4.55 3.58
C GLN A 5 -12.70 5.21 4.89
N PRO A 6 -13.99 5.60 5.00
CA PRO A 6 -14.52 6.23 6.21
C PRO A 6 -14.26 5.43 7.49
N HIS A 7 -14.26 4.10 7.35
CA HIS A 7 -13.97 3.17 8.44
C HIS A 7 -12.54 3.32 9.02
N PHE A 8 -11.55 3.74 8.21
CA PHE A 8 -10.18 3.93 8.71
C PHE A 8 -10.10 5.11 9.70
N TYR A 9 -10.79 6.22 9.41
CA TYR A 9 -10.89 7.35 10.34
C TYR A 9 -11.58 6.96 11.64
N THR A 10 -12.71 6.27 11.53
CA THR A 10 -13.47 5.84 12.72
C THR A 10 -12.62 4.93 13.61
N ASN A 11 -11.80 4.04 13.02
CA ASN A 11 -10.90 3.19 13.77
C ASN A 11 -9.85 3.98 14.55
N ILE A 12 -9.23 5.01 13.94
CA ILE A 12 -8.25 5.86 14.62
C ILE A 12 -8.91 6.58 15.80
N LEU A 13 -10.12 7.15 15.63
CA LEU A 13 -10.85 7.82 16.71
C LEU A 13 -11.20 6.86 17.85
N ASN A 14 -11.60 5.62 17.53
CA ASN A 14 -11.89 4.61 18.54
C ASN A 14 -10.62 4.18 19.30
N LEU A 15 -9.46 4.09 18.64
CA LEU A 15 -8.19 3.82 19.29
C LEU A 15 -7.83 4.95 20.27
N ILE A 16 -7.92 6.22 19.82
CA ILE A 16 -7.68 7.39 20.67
C ILE A 16 -8.60 7.38 21.89
N HIS A 17 -9.90 7.08 21.69
CA HIS A 17 -10.86 6.98 22.77
C HIS A 17 -10.48 5.89 23.78
N GLY A 18 -10.14 4.70 23.31
CA GLY A 18 -9.70 3.58 24.17
C GLY A 18 -8.44 3.92 24.97
N MET A 19 -7.42 4.50 24.32
CA MET A 19 -6.19 4.95 24.98
C MET A 19 -6.48 6.04 26.03
N ALA A 20 -7.41 6.95 25.76
CA ALA A 20 -7.80 7.99 26.71
C ALA A 20 -8.46 7.41 27.97
N GLN A 21 -9.25 6.33 27.85
CA GLN A 21 -9.87 5.66 29.00
C GLN A 21 -8.83 5.06 29.95
N ILE A 22 -7.71 4.58 29.43
CA ILE A 22 -6.60 4.02 30.22
C ILE A 22 -5.52 5.07 30.52
N GLN A 23 -5.74 6.35 30.14
CA GLN A 23 -4.84 7.48 30.36
C GLN A 23 -3.45 7.31 29.68
N ASP A 24 -3.37 6.60 28.58
CA ASP A 24 -2.14 6.43 27.80
C ASP A 24 -1.92 7.63 26.87
N PHE A 25 -1.53 8.75 27.47
CA PHE A 25 -1.37 10.01 26.76
C PHE A 25 -0.19 10.00 25.76
N GLU A 26 0.84 9.20 26.03
CA GLU A 26 2.01 9.10 25.16
C GLU A 26 1.64 8.44 23.82
N GLU A 27 0.96 7.29 23.86
CA GLU A 27 0.48 6.61 22.66
C GLU A 27 -0.59 7.43 21.93
N ILE A 28 -1.44 8.17 22.61
CA ILE A 28 -2.38 9.13 21.97
C ILE A 28 -1.62 10.17 21.16
N GLN A 29 -0.60 10.81 21.75
CA GLN A 29 0.19 11.84 21.07
C GLN A 29 0.90 11.27 19.85
N LYS A 30 1.48 10.06 19.96
CA LYS A 30 2.11 9.34 18.87
C LYS A 30 1.10 9.07 17.75
N LEU A 31 -0.04 8.45 18.06
CA LEU A 31 -1.09 8.12 17.10
C LEU A 31 -1.63 9.36 16.38
N CYS A 32 -1.87 10.47 17.09
CA CYS A 32 -2.29 11.72 16.49
C CYS A 32 -1.24 12.26 15.49
N ARG A 33 0.05 12.23 15.86
CA ARG A 33 1.13 12.72 15.01
C ARG A 33 1.27 11.92 13.72
N VAL A 34 1.29 10.58 13.82
CA VAL A 34 1.44 9.71 12.64
C VAL A 34 0.20 9.75 11.75
N SER A 35 -1.00 9.84 12.35
CA SER A 35 -2.25 10.00 11.61
C SER A 35 -2.30 11.31 10.84
N ALA A 36 -1.85 12.41 11.47
CA ALA A 36 -1.78 13.71 10.79
C ALA A 36 -0.78 13.70 9.62
N ALA A 37 0.37 13.02 9.75
CA ALA A 37 1.34 12.85 8.67
C ALA A 37 0.73 12.04 7.51
N TYR A 38 0.11 10.91 7.81
CA TYR A 38 -0.56 10.05 6.84
C TYR A 38 -1.65 10.79 6.06
N PHE A 39 -2.58 11.46 6.75
CA PHE A 39 -3.67 12.20 6.10
C PHE A 39 -3.17 13.39 5.29
N ARG A 40 -2.13 14.08 5.75
CA ARG A 40 -1.52 15.17 4.97
C ARG A 40 -0.97 14.68 3.65
N TYR A 41 -0.33 13.51 3.64
CA TYR A 41 0.12 12.89 2.39
C TYR A 41 -1.06 12.56 1.48
N LEU A 42 -2.08 11.86 1.98
CA LEU A 42 -3.24 11.45 1.17
C LEU A 42 -3.99 12.64 0.55
N MET A 43 -4.14 13.73 1.29
CA MET A 43 -4.88 14.93 0.85
C MET A 43 -4.01 15.94 0.10
N GLY A 44 -2.70 15.86 0.27
CA GLY A 44 -1.75 16.86 -0.24
C GLY A 44 -1.20 16.57 -1.63
N GLN A 45 -1.54 15.43 -2.24
CA GLN A 45 -0.99 15.04 -3.54
C GLN A 45 -1.53 15.93 -4.66
N LYS A 46 -0.67 16.86 -5.13
CA LYS A 46 -0.99 17.79 -6.23
C LYS A 46 -0.22 17.45 -7.52
N GLY A 47 0.81 16.64 -7.44
CA GLY A 47 1.64 16.22 -8.57
C GLY A 47 1.18 14.89 -9.17
N THR A 48 1.51 14.69 -10.45
CA THR A 48 1.29 13.41 -11.14
C THR A 48 2.21 12.33 -10.59
N PHE A 49 3.44 12.71 -10.24
CA PHE A 49 4.46 11.82 -9.69
C PHE A 49 5.00 12.38 -8.37
N VAL A 50 5.46 11.46 -7.52
CA VAL A 50 6.10 11.77 -6.22
C VAL A 50 7.40 10.99 -6.09
N PRO A 51 8.40 11.48 -5.33
CA PRO A 51 9.57 10.69 -4.99
C PRO A 51 9.16 9.44 -4.20
N LEU A 52 9.77 8.30 -4.49
CA LEU A 52 9.52 7.03 -3.77
C LEU A 52 9.62 7.20 -2.25
N LYS A 53 10.60 7.96 -1.77
CA LYS A 53 10.75 8.24 -0.32
C LYS A 53 9.50 8.86 0.33
N GLU A 54 8.70 9.62 -0.40
CA GLU A 54 7.45 10.19 0.13
C GLU A 54 6.37 9.11 0.28
N GLU A 55 6.28 8.20 -0.68
CA GLU A 55 5.41 7.03 -0.62
C GLU A 55 5.81 6.10 0.55
N LEU A 56 7.12 5.89 0.75
CA LEU A 56 7.65 5.11 1.88
C LEU A 56 7.34 5.77 3.23
N ARG A 57 7.44 7.08 3.35
CA ARG A 57 7.05 7.81 4.57
C ARG A 57 5.55 7.65 4.87
N CYS A 58 4.71 7.70 3.83
CA CYS A 58 3.29 7.43 3.97
C CYS A 58 3.04 6.00 4.46
N LEU A 59 3.73 5.03 3.86
CA LEU A 59 3.66 3.62 4.27
C LEU A 59 4.07 3.43 5.73
N ILE A 60 5.20 4.00 6.17
CA ILE A 60 5.65 3.92 7.56
C ILE A 60 4.59 4.49 8.51
N SER A 61 4.02 5.66 8.19
CA SER A 61 2.96 6.25 9.00
C SER A 61 1.72 5.34 9.08
N TYR A 62 1.35 4.70 7.97
CA TYR A 62 0.26 3.72 7.93
C TYR A 62 0.54 2.50 8.82
N VAL A 63 1.75 1.94 8.71
CA VAL A 63 2.19 0.78 9.50
C VAL A 63 2.15 1.09 10.99
N GLU A 64 2.65 2.25 11.42
CA GLU A 64 2.59 2.68 12.82
C GLU A 64 1.14 2.79 13.34
N ILE A 65 0.22 3.30 12.52
CA ILE A 65 -1.21 3.33 12.87
C ILE A 65 -1.78 1.90 13.03
N GLN A 66 -1.43 1.00 12.11
CA GLN A 66 -1.89 -0.39 12.18
C GLN A 66 -1.28 -1.14 13.36
N HIS A 67 -0.04 -0.89 13.74
CA HIS A 67 0.58 -1.47 14.92
C HIS A 67 -0.11 -1.05 16.23
N CYS A 68 -0.62 0.20 16.33
CA CYS A 68 -1.46 0.60 17.46
C CYS A 68 -2.73 -0.27 17.60
N ARG A 69 -3.21 -0.83 16.49
CA ARG A 69 -4.43 -1.65 16.46
C ARG A 69 -4.15 -3.15 16.58
N TYR A 70 -3.16 -3.64 15.86
CA TYR A 70 -2.93 -5.07 15.65
C TYR A 70 -1.67 -5.60 16.32
N LYS A 71 -0.84 -4.70 16.89
CA LYS A 71 0.37 -5.07 17.65
C LYS A 71 1.20 -6.13 16.91
N ASP A 72 1.42 -7.26 17.57
CA ASP A 72 2.25 -8.35 17.09
C ASP A 72 1.63 -9.20 15.97
N MET A 73 0.43 -8.84 15.49
CA MET A 73 -0.23 -9.56 14.39
C MET A 73 0.23 -9.12 13.00
N LEU A 74 1.02 -8.03 12.90
CA LEU A 74 1.48 -7.46 11.64
C LEU A 74 2.96 -7.20 11.66
N GLU A 75 3.67 -7.74 10.68
CA GLU A 75 5.06 -7.39 10.39
C GLU A 75 5.18 -6.89 8.96
N ILE A 76 5.88 -5.78 8.78
CA ILE A 76 6.16 -5.24 7.44
C ILE A 76 7.66 -4.98 7.33
N GLN A 77 8.31 -5.69 6.40
CA GLN A 77 9.71 -5.51 6.07
C GLN A 77 9.82 -4.65 4.81
N VAL A 78 10.72 -3.67 4.84
CA VAL A 78 10.93 -2.73 3.73
C VAL A 78 12.38 -2.77 3.29
N ASN A 79 12.62 -3.31 2.09
CA ASN A 79 13.92 -3.48 1.46
C ASN A 79 13.99 -2.59 0.22
N VAL A 80 14.66 -1.45 0.33
CA VAL A 80 14.78 -0.49 -0.77
C VAL A 80 16.24 -0.21 -1.06
N GLU A 81 16.65 -0.36 -2.32
CA GLU A 81 17.97 0.09 -2.76
C GLU A 81 18.06 1.62 -2.59
N PRO A 82 19.09 2.14 -1.88
CA PRO A 82 19.17 3.57 -1.55
C PRO A 82 19.06 4.49 -2.74
N GLU A 83 19.55 4.06 -3.90
CA GLU A 83 19.52 4.82 -5.15
C GLU A 83 18.10 5.01 -5.71
N MET A 84 17.14 4.19 -5.25
CA MET A 84 15.74 4.21 -5.70
C MET A 84 14.87 5.19 -4.92
N GLU A 85 15.29 5.64 -3.75
CA GLU A 85 14.48 6.52 -2.89
C GLU A 85 14.02 7.82 -3.57
N ASP A 86 14.83 8.34 -4.47
CA ASP A 86 14.56 9.58 -5.20
C ASP A 86 13.86 9.38 -6.54
N GLU A 87 13.60 8.13 -6.94
CA GLU A 87 12.88 7.84 -8.19
C GLU A 87 11.43 8.33 -8.12
N MET A 88 10.95 8.85 -9.24
CA MET A 88 9.60 9.41 -9.32
C MET A 88 8.60 8.32 -9.70
N ILE A 89 7.58 8.13 -8.86
CA ILE A 89 6.52 7.13 -9.08
C ILE A 89 5.13 7.78 -8.97
N LEU A 90 4.12 7.09 -9.47
CA LEU A 90 2.73 7.49 -9.24
C LEU A 90 2.40 7.36 -7.75
N PRO A 91 1.74 8.38 -7.14
CA PRO A 91 1.39 8.34 -5.72
C PRO A 91 0.39 7.22 -5.42
N LEU A 92 0.47 6.68 -4.19
CA LEU A 92 -0.43 5.67 -3.62
C LEU A 92 -0.39 4.29 -4.32
N VAL A 93 0.65 4.00 -5.08
CA VAL A 93 0.83 2.67 -5.69
C VAL A 93 1.14 1.65 -4.60
N ILE A 94 2.18 1.86 -3.82
CA ILE A 94 2.60 0.94 -2.75
C ILE A 94 1.53 0.88 -1.65
N GLN A 95 1.05 2.04 -1.21
CA GLN A 95 0.03 2.14 -0.17
C GLN A 95 -1.24 1.36 -0.50
N THR A 96 -1.66 1.35 -1.77
CA THR A 96 -2.87 0.62 -2.19
C THR A 96 -2.73 -0.88 -1.97
N PHE A 97 -1.58 -1.47 -2.33
CA PHE A 97 -1.40 -2.92 -2.20
C PHE A 97 -1.15 -3.36 -0.77
N VAL A 98 -0.28 -2.67 -0.03
CA VAL A 98 -0.05 -2.96 1.39
C VAL A 98 -1.34 -2.77 2.18
N GLY A 99 -2.09 -1.70 1.92
CA GLY A 99 -3.39 -1.47 2.55
C GLY A 99 -4.40 -2.58 2.26
N ASN A 100 -4.42 -3.11 1.05
CA ASN A 100 -5.27 -4.24 0.68
C ASN A 100 -4.84 -5.53 1.39
N SER A 101 -3.54 -5.85 1.44
CA SER A 101 -3.03 -7.01 2.17
C SER A 101 -3.43 -6.97 3.64
N VAL A 102 -3.24 -5.83 4.32
CA VAL A 102 -3.68 -5.67 5.71
C VAL A 102 -5.20 -5.81 5.84
N LYS A 103 -5.97 -5.09 5.03
CA LYS A 103 -7.45 -5.10 5.10
C LYS A 103 -8.04 -6.49 4.97
N HIS A 104 -7.51 -7.30 4.04
CA HIS A 104 -8.11 -8.58 3.69
C HIS A 104 -7.56 -9.77 4.48
N ASN A 105 -6.38 -9.65 5.10
CA ASN A 105 -5.71 -10.80 5.71
C ASN A 105 -5.51 -10.68 7.22
N ILE A 106 -5.37 -9.48 7.79
CA ILE A 106 -4.92 -9.28 9.18
C ILE A 106 -5.75 -10.03 10.24
N MET A 107 -7.04 -10.21 10.01
CA MET A 107 -7.94 -10.94 10.92
C MET A 107 -8.13 -12.41 10.52
N LEU A 108 -7.51 -12.85 9.44
CA LEU A 108 -7.73 -14.18 8.86
C LEU A 108 -6.49 -15.08 8.98
N VAL A 109 -5.33 -14.51 9.27
CA VAL A 109 -4.09 -15.24 9.53
C VAL A 109 -3.59 -14.92 10.95
N PRO A 110 -2.88 -15.85 11.61
CA PRO A 110 -2.38 -15.63 12.98
C PRO A 110 -1.36 -14.49 13.06
N HIS A 111 -0.56 -14.34 12.03
CA HIS A 111 0.47 -13.31 11.88
C HIS A 111 0.62 -12.97 10.41
N LEU A 112 0.39 -11.71 10.06
CA LEU A 112 0.51 -11.22 8.69
C LEU A 112 1.90 -10.63 8.49
N GLU A 113 2.63 -11.23 7.57
CA GLU A 113 3.94 -10.76 7.12
C GLU A 113 3.80 -10.16 5.73
N ILE A 114 4.31 -8.96 5.56
CA ILE A 114 4.35 -8.27 4.26
C ILE A 114 5.78 -7.85 4.00
N GLU A 115 6.30 -8.19 2.83
CA GLU A 115 7.61 -7.73 2.37
C GLU A 115 7.46 -6.79 1.19
N LEU A 116 8.05 -5.60 1.30
CA LEU A 116 8.20 -4.64 0.20
C LEU A 116 9.65 -4.61 -0.23
N THR A 117 9.92 -4.98 -1.47
CA THR A 117 11.22 -4.83 -2.10
C THR A 117 11.15 -3.84 -3.25
N VAL A 118 12.02 -2.83 -3.24
CA VAL A 118 12.18 -1.90 -4.36
C VAL A 118 13.62 -1.89 -4.80
N LYS A 119 13.84 -2.22 -6.08
CA LYS A 119 15.17 -2.33 -6.65
C LYS A 119 15.21 -1.92 -8.11
N ARG A 120 16.42 -1.69 -8.60
CA ARG A 120 16.67 -1.51 -10.02
C ARG A 120 16.45 -2.82 -10.78
N GLU A 121 15.82 -2.72 -11.95
CA GLU A 121 15.68 -3.84 -12.89
C GLU A 121 16.27 -3.43 -14.24
N GLY A 122 17.38 -4.08 -14.62
CA GLY A 122 18.14 -3.67 -15.82
C GLY A 122 18.73 -2.27 -15.71
N GLU A 123 18.78 -1.54 -16.81
CA GLU A 123 19.39 -0.19 -16.86
C GLU A 123 18.39 0.93 -16.62
N HIS A 124 17.13 0.73 -17.02
CA HIS A 124 16.15 1.82 -17.13
C HIS A 124 14.89 1.62 -16.31
N ASP A 125 14.75 0.49 -15.62
CA ASP A 125 13.51 0.15 -14.94
C ASP A 125 13.68 0.08 -13.42
N LEU A 126 12.56 0.30 -12.73
CA LEU A 126 12.33 0.15 -11.31
C LEU A 126 11.37 -1.01 -11.08
N LEU A 127 11.77 -1.95 -10.25
CA LEU A 127 10.93 -3.06 -9.84
C LEU A 127 10.44 -2.85 -8.40
N ILE A 128 9.12 -2.91 -8.21
CA ILE A 128 8.47 -2.95 -6.91
C ILE A 128 7.84 -4.32 -6.75
N LEU A 129 8.22 -5.03 -5.69
CA LEU A 129 7.61 -6.30 -5.28
C LEU A 129 6.95 -6.11 -3.92
N ILE A 130 5.72 -6.58 -3.81
CA ILE A 130 4.99 -6.62 -2.54
C ILE A 130 4.51 -8.04 -2.37
N GLU A 131 4.97 -8.69 -1.31
CA GLU A 131 4.68 -10.09 -1.01
C GLU A 131 3.96 -10.18 0.33
N ASP A 132 2.98 -11.06 0.45
CA ASP A 132 2.30 -11.34 1.72
C ASP A 132 2.02 -12.83 1.90
N ASN A 133 1.92 -13.26 3.17
CA ASN A 133 1.56 -14.62 3.56
C ASN A 133 0.05 -14.80 3.82
N GLY A 134 -0.78 -13.94 3.26
CA GLY A 134 -2.23 -13.95 3.42
C GLY A 134 -2.93 -15.12 2.74
N LEU A 135 -4.25 -15.08 2.73
CA LEU A 135 -5.07 -16.15 2.13
C LEU A 135 -5.01 -16.20 0.60
N GLY A 136 -4.44 -15.17 -0.02
CA GLY A 136 -4.41 -15.02 -1.47
C GLY A 136 -5.72 -14.49 -2.05
N PHE A 137 -5.70 -14.25 -3.35
CA PHE A 137 -6.86 -13.79 -4.10
C PHE A 137 -7.73 -14.98 -4.54
N LYS A 138 -9.04 -14.79 -4.54
CA LYS A 138 -9.95 -15.74 -5.20
C LYS A 138 -9.58 -15.83 -6.69
N LYS A 139 -9.52 -17.05 -7.23
CA LYS A 139 -9.10 -17.29 -8.62
C LYS A 139 -9.87 -16.46 -9.64
N GLU A 140 -11.19 -16.35 -9.47
CA GLU A 140 -12.06 -15.58 -10.36
C GLU A 140 -11.68 -14.08 -10.38
N ILE A 141 -11.33 -13.53 -9.22
CA ILE A 141 -10.90 -12.13 -9.07
C ILE A 141 -9.53 -11.94 -9.69
N LEU A 142 -8.59 -12.84 -9.39
CA LEU A 142 -7.24 -12.82 -9.96
C LEU A 142 -7.26 -12.87 -11.48
N ASP A 143 -8.09 -13.76 -12.06
CA ASP A 143 -8.25 -13.88 -13.50
C ASP A 143 -8.80 -12.59 -14.12
N LYS A 144 -9.81 -11.94 -13.50
CA LYS A 144 -10.35 -10.65 -13.95
C LYS A 144 -9.30 -9.54 -13.87
N ILE A 145 -8.58 -9.44 -12.74
CA ILE A 145 -7.50 -8.46 -12.58
C ILE A 145 -6.45 -8.63 -13.69
N ASN A 146 -6.00 -9.85 -13.93
CA ASN A 146 -4.96 -10.12 -14.91
C ASN A 146 -5.42 -9.94 -16.37
N ARG A 147 -6.72 -10.08 -16.65
CA ARG A 147 -7.32 -9.82 -17.97
C ARG A 147 -7.79 -8.39 -18.19
N ASN A 148 -7.58 -7.49 -17.22
CA ASN A 148 -8.10 -6.11 -17.24
C ASN A 148 -9.63 -6.03 -17.39
N GLU A 149 -10.36 -7.03 -16.88
CA GLU A 149 -11.82 -7.05 -16.85
C GLU A 149 -12.33 -6.25 -15.63
N SER A 150 -13.50 -5.60 -15.80
CA SER A 150 -14.12 -4.85 -14.69
C SER A 150 -14.55 -5.81 -13.57
N ILE A 151 -14.28 -5.42 -12.33
CA ILE A 151 -14.69 -6.18 -11.14
C ILE A 151 -15.95 -5.50 -10.61
N GLU A 152 -17.12 -6.14 -10.83
CA GLU A 152 -18.42 -5.60 -10.41
C GLU A 152 -18.73 -5.78 -8.92
N GLU A 153 -17.85 -6.44 -8.14
CA GLU A 153 -18.04 -6.58 -6.70
C GLU A 153 -17.82 -5.23 -6.01
N GLU A 154 -18.84 -4.76 -5.32
CA GLU A 154 -18.93 -3.45 -4.68
C GLU A 154 -17.66 -3.11 -3.86
N GLY A 155 -16.85 -2.22 -4.38
CA GLY A 155 -15.85 -1.47 -3.62
C GLY A 155 -14.54 -2.18 -3.25
N GLU A 156 -14.41 -3.50 -3.42
CA GLU A 156 -13.27 -4.23 -2.84
C GLU A 156 -11.98 -4.19 -3.66
N HIS A 157 -12.05 -4.08 -4.98
CA HIS A 157 -10.87 -4.12 -5.86
C HIS A 157 -10.68 -2.88 -6.72
N ILE A 158 -11.50 -1.83 -6.51
CA ILE A 158 -11.42 -0.55 -7.25
C ILE A 158 -10.02 0.06 -7.15
N GLY A 159 -9.37 -0.05 -5.99
CA GLY A 159 -8.02 0.48 -5.79
C GLY A 159 -6.98 -0.17 -6.71
N ILE A 160 -7.02 -1.49 -6.86
CA ILE A 160 -6.09 -2.25 -7.72
C ILE A 160 -6.30 -1.87 -9.19
N GLN A 161 -7.56 -1.84 -9.62
CA GLN A 161 -7.90 -1.48 -10.99
C GLN A 161 -7.47 -0.05 -11.32
N ASN A 162 -7.75 0.90 -10.44
CA ASN A 162 -7.32 2.29 -10.60
C ASN A 162 -5.79 2.42 -10.72
N VAL A 163 -5.02 1.67 -9.92
CA VAL A 163 -3.56 1.66 -10.04
C VAL A 163 -3.12 1.10 -11.37
N LYS A 164 -3.70 -0.02 -11.84
CA LYS A 164 -3.39 -0.60 -13.16
C LYS A 164 -3.67 0.37 -14.30
N GLU A 165 -4.84 0.99 -14.29
CA GLU A 165 -5.25 1.97 -15.31
C GLU A 165 -4.28 3.17 -15.33
N ARG A 166 -3.90 3.69 -14.15
CA ARG A 166 -2.94 4.78 -14.04
C ARG A 166 -1.54 4.38 -14.53
N ILE A 167 -1.06 3.19 -14.20
CA ILE A 167 0.23 2.70 -14.70
C ILE A 167 0.20 2.67 -16.22
N ARG A 168 -0.85 2.12 -16.82
CA ARG A 168 -1.01 2.04 -18.26
C ARG A 168 -1.11 3.42 -18.91
N GLU A 169 -1.88 4.34 -18.31
CA GLU A 169 -2.07 5.71 -18.82
C GLU A 169 -0.78 6.52 -18.82
N PHE A 170 0.00 6.44 -17.73
CA PHE A 170 1.17 7.32 -17.55
C PHE A 170 2.48 6.72 -18.03
N TYR A 171 2.62 5.39 -18.00
CA TYR A 171 3.87 4.71 -18.41
C TYR A 171 3.73 3.91 -19.70
N GLY A 172 2.51 3.71 -20.19
CA GLY A 172 2.24 2.96 -21.42
C GLY A 172 2.06 1.46 -21.21
N GLU A 173 1.70 0.76 -22.29
CA GLU A 173 1.34 -0.66 -22.26
C GLU A 173 2.53 -1.63 -22.05
N ALA A 174 3.76 -1.14 -22.20
CA ALA A 174 4.96 -1.92 -21.95
C ALA A 174 5.22 -2.17 -20.45
N TYR A 175 4.61 -1.35 -19.59
CA TYR A 175 4.75 -1.43 -18.16
C TYR A 175 3.48 -2.00 -17.54
N GLU A 176 3.64 -2.98 -16.69
CA GLU A 176 2.51 -3.73 -16.19
C GLU A 176 2.62 -4.05 -14.70
N LEU A 177 1.46 -4.29 -14.14
CA LEU A 177 1.27 -4.84 -12.83
C LEU A 177 0.80 -6.29 -12.99
N LYS A 178 1.55 -7.23 -12.42
CA LYS A 178 1.21 -8.65 -12.36
C LYS A 178 0.93 -9.05 -10.93
N ILE A 179 -0.11 -9.87 -10.74
CA ILE A 179 -0.43 -10.47 -9.46
C ILE A 179 -0.35 -11.98 -9.61
N THR A 180 0.46 -12.61 -8.75
CA THR A 180 0.52 -14.05 -8.58
C THR A 180 0.04 -14.37 -7.17
N SER A 181 -0.83 -15.35 -7.02
CA SER A 181 -1.40 -15.65 -5.71
C SER A 181 -1.82 -17.10 -5.58
N GLN A 182 -1.59 -17.63 -4.37
CA GLN A 182 -2.06 -18.93 -3.90
C GLN A 182 -2.31 -18.83 -2.38
N PRO A 183 -3.02 -19.78 -1.76
CA PRO A 183 -3.20 -19.78 -0.32
C PRO A 183 -1.86 -19.74 0.42
N GLY A 184 -1.69 -18.75 1.30
CA GLY A 184 -0.46 -18.54 2.06
C GLY A 184 0.62 -17.73 1.33
N TYR A 185 0.35 -17.21 0.14
CA TYR A 185 1.31 -16.38 -0.59
C TYR A 185 0.63 -15.55 -1.66
N SER A 186 0.91 -14.25 -1.67
CA SER A 186 0.60 -13.36 -2.79
C SER A 186 1.83 -12.52 -3.15
N GLU A 187 2.03 -12.31 -4.43
CA GLU A 187 3.06 -11.43 -4.98
C GLU A 187 2.42 -10.43 -5.92
N ILE A 188 2.69 -9.16 -5.69
CA ILE A 188 2.37 -8.06 -6.59
C ILE A 188 3.69 -7.55 -7.18
N ARG A 189 3.86 -7.72 -8.47
CA ARG A 189 5.03 -7.29 -9.23
C ARG A 189 4.65 -6.08 -10.08
N ILE A 190 5.33 -4.94 -9.88
CA ILE A 190 5.13 -3.72 -10.61
C ILE A 190 6.45 -3.31 -11.24
N LEU A 191 6.49 -3.28 -12.57
CA LEU A 191 7.63 -2.80 -13.34
C LEU A 191 7.30 -1.40 -13.85
N LEU A 192 8.16 -0.43 -13.60
CA LEU A 192 8.00 0.98 -14.00
C LEU A 192 9.28 1.48 -14.66
N PRO A 193 9.19 2.41 -15.63
CA PRO A 193 10.40 3.07 -16.14
C PRO A 193 10.91 4.05 -15.09
N ARG A 194 12.22 4.18 -14.99
CA ARG A 194 12.84 5.24 -14.22
C ARG A 194 12.66 6.57 -14.97
N ILE A 195 12.13 7.56 -14.28
CA ILE A 195 11.91 8.90 -14.84
C ILE A 195 13.16 9.72 -14.58
N GLU A 196 13.89 10.05 -15.65
CA GLU A 196 15.03 10.96 -15.54
C GLU A 196 14.59 12.32 -14.98
N LYS A 197 15.29 12.80 -13.96
CA LYS A 197 15.08 14.15 -13.42
C LYS A 197 15.50 15.15 -14.50
N GLN A 198 14.54 15.90 -15.03
CA GLN A 198 14.81 17.07 -15.86
C GLN A 198 15.35 18.23 -15.00
#